data_4c7728888722cdde8d2f368df7041307
#
_entry.id   4c7728888722cdde8d2f368df7041307
#
_cell.length_a   1.000
_cell.length_b   1.000
_cell.length_c   1.000
_cell.angle_alpha   90.00
_cell.angle_beta   90.00
_cell.angle_gamma   90.00
#
_symmetry.space_group_name_H-M   'P 1'
#
loop_
_entity.id
_entity.type
_entity.pdbx_description
1 polymer ?
#
loop_
_entity_poly.entity_id
_entity_poly.type
_entity_poly.pdbx_seq_one_letter_code
_entity_poly.pdbx_strand_id
1 'polypeptide(L)'
;MEGLKPPYMLLSNHMYFVDFMLGAMGTFPHRVNNVVNIDGYYRRPWLMELIGAICTRKFTLDMHLVKSIRKVLQRGDVLCMYPEARYSPCGTTAYLPDSLGKLVKMNKVPVVVTIHHGNHLYSPFWNFRKKRKVPLYTTMTKVLTPEQIETMTVAEINAVLRKAFEYDDYRYQKEAGFLITESYRAEGLHKVLYQCPHCLTESKMNSKGTEIFCEHCGKRWNLNEDGTLSALEGETEFSHVPDWFHWQRTQVRLQIEKGEYRFEDDVDIYSQPRAFNFIHLGPGHLTHDPENGFVITGHHRGQDFRIQRTPKQNNSLHIEYDYCYLRPEDCVELSTEDDSFTCYPANAKNVVTKLAFATEELFLRTQK
;
A
#
# COMPACT_ATOMS: atom_id res chain seq x y z
N MET A 1 26.42 -1.84 -5.14
CA MET A 1 26.02 -2.10 -6.54
C MET A 1 27.19 -2.21 -7.54
N GLU A 2 28.41 -1.82 -7.14
CA GLU A 2 29.56 -1.92 -8.05
C GLU A 2 29.72 -3.32 -8.61
N GLY A 3 29.86 -3.43 -9.94
CA GLY A 3 30.06 -4.69 -10.65
C GLY A 3 28.84 -5.58 -10.85
N LEU A 4 27.66 -5.24 -10.31
CA LEU A 4 26.45 -6.04 -10.53
C LEU A 4 25.88 -5.78 -11.93
N LYS A 5 25.87 -6.83 -12.75
CA LYS A 5 25.28 -6.80 -14.10
C LYS A 5 23.92 -7.50 -14.11
N PRO A 6 22.96 -7.04 -14.96
CA PRO A 6 21.71 -7.77 -15.16
C PRO A 6 21.96 -9.20 -15.70
N PRO A 7 21.01 -10.15 -15.48
CA PRO A 7 19.72 -9.93 -14.86
C PRO A 7 19.75 -9.92 -13.34
N TYR A 8 18.90 -9.12 -12.71
CA TYR A 8 18.63 -9.18 -11.26
C TYR A 8 17.23 -8.66 -10.93
N MET A 9 16.72 -9.06 -9.77
CA MET A 9 15.47 -8.52 -9.22
C MET A 9 15.79 -7.34 -8.32
N LEU A 10 15.16 -6.19 -8.61
CA LEU A 10 15.16 -4.99 -7.78
C LEU A 10 13.84 -4.98 -7.02
N LEU A 11 13.88 -5.23 -5.71
CA LEU A 11 12.73 -5.18 -4.83
C LEU A 11 12.79 -3.88 -4.04
N SER A 12 11.75 -3.05 -4.11
CA SER A 12 11.76 -1.72 -3.52
C SER A 12 10.62 -1.53 -2.54
N ASN A 13 10.85 -0.78 -1.45
CA ASN A 13 9.77 -0.25 -0.64
C ASN A 13 8.94 0.74 -1.47
N HIS A 14 7.67 0.98 -1.07
CA HIS A 14 6.76 1.78 -1.87
C HIS A 14 6.15 2.90 -1.04
N MET A 15 6.76 4.09 -1.16
CA MET A 15 6.42 5.24 -0.33
C MET A 15 5.72 6.35 -1.13
N TYR A 16 6.13 6.55 -2.40
CA TYR A 16 5.62 7.62 -3.24
C TYR A 16 5.83 7.34 -4.73
N PHE A 17 5.10 8.06 -5.59
CA PHE A 17 5.15 7.89 -7.05
C PHE A 17 6.54 8.00 -7.67
N VAL A 18 7.45 8.81 -7.12
CA VAL A 18 8.81 8.96 -7.67
C VAL A 18 9.75 7.79 -7.40
N ASP A 19 9.35 6.82 -6.58
CA ASP A 19 10.18 5.65 -6.23
C ASP A 19 10.67 4.93 -7.50
N PHE A 20 9.80 4.81 -8.53
CA PHE A 20 10.17 4.17 -9.79
C PHE A 20 11.26 4.94 -10.55
N MET A 21 11.28 6.28 -10.48
CA MET A 21 12.31 7.11 -11.12
C MET A 21 13.65 6.94 -10.39
N LEU A 22 13.64 6.91 -9.06
CA LEU A 22 14.84 6.72 -8.26
C LEU A 22 15.43 5.33 -8.49
N GLY A 23 14.59 4.29 -8.59
CA GLY A 23 15.01 2.94 -8.96
C GLY A 23 15.69 2.90 -10.34
N ALA A 24 15.09 3.56 -11.33
CA ALA A 24 15.65 3.65 -12.69
C ALA A 24 16.98 4.43 -12.72
N MET A 25 17.09 5.53 -11.98
CA MET A 25 18.34 6.31 -11.88
C MET A 25 19.46 5.49 -11.22
N GLY A 26 19.16 4.72 -10.16
CA GLY A 26 20.15 3.91 -9.47
C GLY A 26 20.65 2.69 -10.27
N THR A 27 19.94 2.32 -11.33
CA THR A 27 20.30 1.17 -12.19
C THR A 27 20.86 1.59 -13.55
N PHE A 28 20.84 2.90 -13.85
CA PHE A 28 21.38 3.40 -15.13
C PHE A 28 22.82 2.91 -15.40
N PRO A 29 23.16 2.47 -16.65
CA PRO A 29 22.40 2.58 -17.90
C PRO A 29 21.47 1.39 -18.22
N HIS A 30 21.23 0.50 -17.28
CA HIS A 30 20.44 -0.70 -17.52
C HIS A 30 18.93 -0.41 -17.60
N ARG A 31 18.24 -1.08 -18.52
CA ARG A 31 16.79 -0.99 -18.64
C ARG A 31 16.12 -1.66 -17.45
N VAL A 32 15.15 -0.96 -16.86
CA VAL A 32 14.32 -1.46 -15.76
C VAL A 32 12.91 -1.71 -16.26
N ASN A 33 12.39 -2.91 -16.00
CA ASN A 33 11.01 -3.29 -16.29
C ASN A 33 10.22 -3.29 -14.98
N ASN A 34 9.33 -2.31 -14.80
CA ASN A 34 8.57 -2.14 -13.57
C ASN A 34 7.27 -2.93 -13.61
N VAL A 35 6.92 -3.60 -12.53
CA VAL A 35 5.56 -4.15 -12.32
C VAL A 35 4.65 -2.99 -11.92
N VAL A 36 3.57 -2.77 -12.68
CA VAL A 36 2.66 -1.62 -12.54
C VAL A 36 1.22 -2.11 -12.49
N ASN A 37 0.42 -1.56 -11.55
CA ASN A 37 -1.00 -1.85 -11.48
C ASN A 37 -1.73 -1.36 -12.74
N ILE A 38 -2.84 -1.99 -13.07
CA ILE A 38 -3.63 -1.72 -14.29
C ILE A 38 -4.08 -0.26 -14.40
N ASP A 39 -4.37 0.41 -13.28
CA ASP A 39 -4.75 1.82 -13.25
C ASP A 39 -3.62 2.75 -13.71
N GLY A 40 -2.35 2.39 -13.47
CA GLY A 40 -1.17 3.11 -13.98
C GLY A 40 -1.09 3.18 -15.50
N TYR A 41 -1.78 2.28 -16.20
CA TYR A 41 -1.89 2.29 -17.66
C TYR A 41 -2.99 3.23 -18.18
N TYR A 42 -3.86 3.72 -17.33
CA TYR A 42 -4.98 4.57 -17.70
C TYR A 42 -4.51 5.79 -18.52
N ARG A 43 -5.08 5.98 -19.69
CA ARG A 43 -4.76 7.04 -20.66
C ARG A 43 -3.34 7.00 -21.25
N ARG A 44 -2.43 6.13 -20.80
CA ARG A 44 -1.02 6.10 -21.23
C ARG A 44 -0.48 4.69 -21.51
N PRO A 45 -1.28 3.77 -22.07
CA PRO A 45 -0.83 2.38 -22.23
C PRO A 45 0.40 2.27 -23.12
N TRP A 46 0.48 3.05 -24.21
CA TRP A 46 1.63 3.08 -25.12
C TRP A 46 2.93 3.48 -24.41
N LEU A 47 2.85 4.43 -23.48
CA LEU A 47 4.03 4.84 -22.68
C LEU A 47 4.48 3.72 -21.75
N MET A 48 3.54 3.03 -21.09
CA MET A 48 3.83 1.90 -20.21
C MET A 48 4.52 0.77 -20.98
N GLU A 49 4.04 0.44 -22.18
CA GLU A 49 4.67 -0.54 -23.06
C GLU A 49 6.07 -0.10 -23.51
N LEU A 50 6.25 1.16 -23.88
CA LEU A 50 7.55 1.71 -24.31
C LEU A 50 8.61 1.61 -23.21
N ILE A 51 8.27 1.94 -21.96
CA ILE A 51 9.19 1.82 -20.83
C ILE A 51 9.35 0.38 -20.32
N GLY A 52 8.62 -0.60 -20.91
CA GLY A 52 8.69 -2.01 -20.54
C GLY A 52 8.02 -2.34 -19.22
N ALA A 53 6.99 -1.60 -18.85
CA ALA A 53 6.17 -1.91 -17.70
C ALA A 53 5.42 -3.25 -17.89
N ILE A 54 5.23 -3.97 -16.79
CA ILE A 54 4.46 -5.23 -16.74
C ILE A 54 3.16 -4.93 -16.02
N CYS A 55 2.05 -5.03 -16.75
CA CYS A 55 0.71 -4.82 -16.19
C CYS A 55 0.32 -5.94 -15.25
N THR A 56 -0.27 -5.60 -14.10
CA THR A 56 -0.84 -6.57 -13.16
C THR A 56 -2.09 -6.01 -12.50
N ARG A 57 -2.90 -6.89 -11.88
CA ARG A 57 -3.96 -6.53 -10.94
C ARG A 57 -3.52 -6.90 -9.52
N LYS A 58 -3.60 -5.94 -8.60
CA LYS A 58 -3.14 -6.12 -7.22
C LYS A 58 -3.92 -7.23 -6.51
N PHE A 59 -3.22 -7.98 -5.69
CA PHE A 59 -3.78 -9.01 -4.80
C PHE A 59 -4.57 -10.11 -5.52
N THR A 60 -4.18 -10.45 -6.76
CA THR A 60 -4.71 -11.57 -7.54
C THR A 60 -3.64 -12.63 -7.79
N LEU A 61 -4.07 -13.85 -8.13
CA LEU A 61 -3.19 -14.90 -8.63
C LEU A 61 -2.95 -14.66 -10.12
N ASP A 62 -1.89 -13.93 -10.45
CA ASP A 62 -1.58 -13.53 -11.83
C ASP A 62 -0.45 -14.40 -12.41
N MET A 63 -0.84 -15.48 -13.09
CA MET A 63 0.12 -16.34 -13.80
C MET A 63 0.76 -15.65 -15.01
N HIS A 64 0.10 -14.65 -15.59
CA HIS A 64 0.67 -13.86 -16.67
C HIS A 64 1.83 -12.99 -16.14
N LEU A 65 1.67 -12.38 -14.96
CA LEU A 65 2.72 -11.65 -14.27
C LEU A 65 3.96 -12.53 -14.06
N VAL A 66 3.78 -13.74 -13.52
CA VAL A 66 4.90 -14.69 -13.26
C VAL A 66 5.65 -15.03 -14.55
N LYS A 67 4.93 -15.29 -15.64
CA LYS A 67 5.54 -15.56 -16.96
C LYS A 67 6.28 -14.34 -17.51
N SER A 68 5.72 -13.14 -17.35
CA SER A 68 6.31 -11.89 -17.82
C SER A 68 7.58 -11.53 -17.05
N ILE A 69 7.59 -11.72 -15.73
CA ILE A 69 8.79 -11.58 -14.88
C ILE A 69 9.91 -12.50 -15.37
N ARG A 70 9.57 -13.79 -15.56
CA ARG A 70 10.58 -14.77 -16.05
C ARG A 70 11.14 -14.37 -17.43
N LYS A 71 10.29 -13.92 -18.35
CA LYS A 71 10.71 -13.46 -19.67
C LYS A 71 11.65 -12.25 -19.62
N VAL A 72 11.40 -11.28 -18.72
CA VAL A 72 12.27 -10.11 -18.52
C VAL A 72 13.65 -10.56 -18.03
N LEU A 73 13.70 -11.41 -16.99
CA LEU A 73 14.96 -11.89 -16.43
C LEU A 73 15.74 -12.77 -17.42
N GLN A 74 15.06 -13.61 -18.21
CA GLN A 74 15.70 -14.43 -19.26
C GLN A 74 16.30 -13.62 -20.40
N ARG A 75 15.77 -12.40 -20.67
CA ARG A 75 16.34 -11.47 -21.65
C ARG A 75 17.60 -10.77 -21.14
N GLY A 76 17.93 -10.91 -19.86
CA GLY A 76 19.05 -10.22 -19.24
C GLY A 76 18.73 -8.81 -18.77
N ASP A 77 17.46 -8.48 -18.55
CA ASP A 77 17.01 -7.17 -18.10
C ASP A 77 16.89 -7.12 -16.55
N VAL A 78 16.71 -5.89 -16.01
CA VAL A 78 16.37 -5.68 -14.60
C VAL A 78 14.86 -5.72 -14.43
N LEU A 79 14.38 -6.55 -13.50
CA LEU A 79 13.00 -6.50 -13.02
C LEU A 79 12.93 -5.61 -11.79
N CYS A 80 12.03 -4.64 -11.76
CA CYS A 80 11.70 -3.87 -10.57
C CYS A 80 10.27 -4.16 -10.15
N MET A 81 10.08 -4.46 -8.85
CA MET A 81 8.75 -4.62 -8.27
C MET A 81 8.69 -4.11 -6.83
N TYR A 82 7.50 -3.73 -6.44
CA TYR A 82 7.16 -3.23 -5.10
C TYR A 82 6.35 -4.32 -4.40
N PRO A 83 6.98 -5.19 -3.61
CA PRO A 83 6.30 -6.39 -3.09
C PRO A 83 5.19 -6.09 -2.07
N GLU A 84 5.17 -4.89 -1.50
CA GLU A 84 4.09 -4.39 -0.65
C GLU A 84 2.78 -4.16 -1.45
N ALA A 85 2.88 -4.01 -2.78
CA ALA A 85 1.80 -3.77 -3.74
C ALA A 85 0.91 -2.54 -3.43
N ARG A 86 1.34 -1.67 -2.53
CA ARG A 86 0.66 -0.41 -2.15
C ARG A 86 1.66 0.60 -1.59
N TYR A 87 1.29 1.88 -1.61
CA TYR A 87 2.02 2.90 -0.86
C TYR A 87 1.85 2.68 0.66
N SER A 88 2.91 2.96 1.43
CA SER A 88 2.82 2.87 2.88
C SER A 88 1.91 3.98 3.44
N PRO A 89 0.86 3.66 4.20
CA PRO A 89 0.00 4.67 4.81
C PRO A 89 0.68 5.42 5.96
N CYS A 90 1.61 4.79 6.67
CA CYS A 90 2.23 5.35 7.88
C CYS A 90 3.77 5.42 7.83
N GLY A 91 4.38 5.26 6.64
CA GLY A 91 5.84 5.37 6.48
C GLY A 91 6.64 4.16 6.96
N THR A 92 5.98 3.06 7.34
CA THR A 92 6.64 1.79 7.68
C THR A 92 6.39 0.74 6.61
N THR A 93 7.22 -0.30 6.59
CA THR A 93 7.05 -1.43 5.68
C THR A 93 5.71 -2.14 5.91
N ALA A 94 4.98 -2.39 4.83
CA ALA A 94 3.76 -3.18 4.87
C ALA A 94 4.04 -4.70 4.86
N TYR A 95 2.97 -5.50 4.94
CA TYR A 95 3.09 -6.95 4.88
C TYR A 95 3.69 -7.42 3.56
N LEU A 96 4.72 -8.27 3.63
CA LEU A 96 5.33 -8.92 2.48
C LEU A 96 4.78 -10.34 2.34
N PRO A 97 4.19 -10.70 1.18
CA PRO A 97 3.57 -12.02 0.99
C PRO A 97 4.64 -13.13 0.92
N ASP A 98 4.32 -14.30 1.48
CA ASP A 98 5.21 -15.47 1.47
C ASP A 98 5.51 -15.99 0.06
N SER A 99 4.66 -15.68 -0.91
CA SER A 99 4.88 -15.98 -2.32
C SER A 99 6.11 -15.26 -2.92
N LEU A 100 6.59 -14.19 -2.29
CA LEU A 100 7.77 -13.46 -2.73
C LEU A 100 9.03 -14.35 -2.72
N GLY A 101 9.25 -15.10 -1.64
CA GLY A 101 10.38 -16.05 -1.56
C GLY A 101 10.26 -17.17 -2.59
N LYS A 102 9.05 -17.64 -2.92
CA LYS A 102 8.82 -18.59 -4.01
C LYS A 102 9.22 -18.01 -5.36
N LEU A 103 8.84 -16.76 -5.63
CA LEU A 103 9.21 -16.06 -6.86
C LEU A 103 10.73 -15.91 -7.00
N VAL A 104 11.43 -15.53 -5.93
CA VAL A 104 12.89 -15.43 -5.88
C VAL A 104 13.53 -16.80 -6.13
N LYS A 105 13.08 -17.84 -5.40
CA LYS A 105 13.58 -19.21 -5.52
C LYS A 105 13.44 -19.77 -6.94
N MET A 106 12.34 -19.43 -7.62
CA MET A 106 12.06 -19.90 -8.98
C MET A 106 12.96 -19.25 -10.03
N ASN A 107 13.36 -18.00 -9.85
CA ASN A 107 14.11 -17.24 -10.86
C ASN A 107 15.63 -17.33 -10.69
N LYS A 108 16.14 -17.60 -9.50
CA LYS A 108 17.58 -17.81 -9.19
C LYS A 108 18.52 -16.73 -9.75
N VAL A 109 18.10 -15.47 -9.70
CA VAL A 109 18.92 -14.30 -10.07
C VAL A 109 19.26 -13.50 -8.81
N PRO A 110 20.33 -12.66 -8.83
CA PRO A 110 20.64 -11.80 -7.70
C PRO A 110 19.44 -10.95 -7.28
N VAL A 111 19.25 -10.75 -5.97
CA VAL A 111 18.22 -9.87 -5.43
C VAL A 111 18.82 -8.65 -4.77
N VAL A 112 18.39 -7.49 -5.20
CA VAL A 112 18.74 -6.18 -4.65
C VAL A 112 17.49 -5.62 -3.96
N VAL A 113 17.63 -5.22 -2.71
CA VAL A 113 16.59 -4.45 -2.00
C VAL A 113 16.95 -2.98 -2.07
N THR A 114 15.96 -2.18 -2.43
CA THR A 114 16.03 -0.73 -2.49
C THR A 114 15.16 -0.14 -1.41
N ILE A 115 15.74 0.72 -0.58
CA ILE A 115 15.00 1.49 0.42
C ILE A 115 15.10 2.96 0.06
N HIS A 116 13.96 3.58 -0.17
CA HIS A 116 13.80 5.01 -0.38
C HIS A 116 13.53 5.66 0.97
N HIS A 117 14.42 6.56 1.39
CA HIS A 117 14.39 7.24 2.68
C HIS A 117 13.79 8.63 2.53
N GLY A 118 12.83 8.95 3.40
CA GLY A 118 12.16 10.24 3.44
C GLY A 118 11.00 10.39 2.44
N ASN A 119 10.80 9.44 1.54
CA ASN A 119 9.82 9.56 0.46
C ASN A 119 8.38 9.64 0.99
N HIS A 120 8.02 8.89 2.02
CA HIS A 120 6.71 9.03 2.66
C HIS A 120 6.54 10.39 3.31
N LEU A 121 7.54 10.86 4.07
CA LEU A 121 7.48 12.17 4.73
C LEU A 121 7.48 13.33 3.73
N TYR A 122 8.16 13.19 2.59
CA TYR A 122 8.15 14.18 1.50
C TYR A 122 6.75 14.34 0.90
N SER A 123 6.07 13.24 0.65
CA SER A 123 4.75 13.23 0.02
C SER A 123 3.91 12.08 0.55
N PRO A 124 3.35 12.22 1.76
CA PRO A 124 2.56 11.15 2.37
C PRO A 124 1.39 10.74 1.50
N PHE A 125 1.12 9.46 1.43
CA PHE A 125 0.04 8.90 0.61
C PHE A 125 -1.33 9.52 0.92
N TRP A 126 -1.58 9.88 2.17
CA TRP A 126 -2.80 10.54 2.62
C TRP A 126 -2.84 12.06 2.36
N ASN A 127 -1.74 12.66 1.85
CA ASN A 127 -1.67 14.07 1.46
C ASN A 127 -0.66 14.30 0.31
N PHE A 128 -0.69 13.46 -0.71
CA PHE A 128 0.31 13.43 -1.78
C PHE A 128 0.38 14.69 -2.65
N ARG A 129 -0.63 15.56 -2.56
CA ARG A 129 -0.67 16.83 -3.31
C ARG A 129 0.16 17.95 -2.65
N LYS A 130 0.44 17.84 -1.33
CA LYS A 130 1.19 18.83 -0.55
C LYS A 130 2.54 18.28 -0.15
N LYS A 131 3.56 18.61 -0.94
CA LYS A 131 4.93 18.15 -0.75
C LYS A 131 5.62 18.91 0.37
N ARG A 132 6.52 18.26 1.10
CA ARG A 132 7.29 18.78 2.22
C ARG A 132 8.77 18.82 1.89
N LYS A 133 9.54 19.66 2.58
CA LYS A 133 11.00 19.73 2.45
C LYS A 133 11.63 18.61 3.29
N VAL A 134 12.00 17.54 2.64
CA VAL A 134 12.60 16.36 3.27
C VAL A 134 13.86 15.96 2.52
N PRO A 135 14.98 15.66 3.18
CA PRO A 135 16.14 15.04 2.56
C PRO A 135 15.78 13.66 2.04
N LEU A 136 15.97 13.44 0.74
CA LEU A 136 15.67 12.15 0.10
C LEU A 136 16.97 11.47 -0.29
N TYR A 137 17.09 10.19 0.00
CA TYR A 137 18.13 9.35 -0.57
C TYR A 137 17.67 7.91 -0.73
N THR A 138 18.43 7.13 -1.48
CA THR A 138 18.08 5.74 -1.77
C THR A 138 19.28 4.85 -1.49
N THR A 139 19.05 3.80 -0.71
CA THR A 139 20.03 2.73 -0.52
C THR A 139 19.65 1.53 -1.39
N MET A 140 20.67 0.90 -2.00
CA MET A 140 20.51 -0.31 -2.80
C MET A 140 21.48 -1.37 -2.29
N THR A 141 20.96 -2.46 -1.75
CA THR A 141 21.75 -3.52 -1.13
C THR A 141 21.50 -4.86 -1.82
N LYS A 142 22.54 -5.50 -2.33
CA LYS A 142 22.44 -6.88 -2.80
C LYS A 142 22.29 -7.79 -1.57
N VAL A 143 21.10 -8.39 -1.40
CA VAL A 143 20.75 -9.19 -0.23
C VAL A 143 20.86 -10.70 -0.45
N LEU A 144 20.75 -11.15 -1.70
CA LEU A 144 20.86 -12.57 -2.06
C LEU A 144 21.62 -12.74 -3.36
N THR A 145 22.50 -13.74 -3.40
CA THR A 145 23.15 -14.21 -4.63
C THR A 145 22.44 -15.46 -5.17
N PRO A 146 22.65 -15.84 -6.44
CA PRO A 146 22.08 -17.07 -7.01
C PRO A 146 22.46 -18.33 -6.21
N GLU A 147 23.71 -18.42 -5.74
CA GLU A 147 24.24 -19.55 -4.98
C GLU A 147 23.53 -19.67 -3.62
N GLN A 148 23.30 -18.54 -2.93
CA GLN A 148 22.54 -18.51 -1.69
C GLN A 148 21.09 -18.95 -1.93
N ILE A 149 20.44 -18.41 -2.97
CA ILE A 149 19.06 -18.75 -3.34
C ILE A 149 18.94 -20.24 -3.63
N GLU A 150 19.95 -20.86 -4.25
CA GLU A 150 19.94 -22.29 -4.59
C GLU A 150 19.93 -23.19 -3.36
N THR A 151 20.60 -22.81 -2.30
CA THR A 151 20.72 -23.61 -1.06
C THR A 151 19.63 -23.31 -0.04
N MET A 152 19.17 -22.06 0.05
CA MET A 152 18.17 -21.62 1.04
C MET A 152 16.77 -22.15 0.77
N THR A 153 16.02 -22.39 1.82
CA THR A 153 14.57 -22.63 1.77
C THR A 153 13.78 -21.35 1.45
N VAL A 154 12.54 -21.47 1.02
CA VAL A 154 11.64 -20.33 0.80
C VAL A 154 11.44 -19.51 2.08
N ALA A 155 11.36 -20.17 3.23
CA ALA A 155 11.19 -19.51 4.53
C ALA A 155 12.42 -18.65 4.90
N GLU A 156 13.63 -19.16 4.68
CA GLU A 156 14.88 -18.43 4.90
C GLU A 156 15.01 -17.24 3.95
N ILE A 157 14.66 -17.39 2.67
CA ILE A 157 14.62 -16.28 1.70
C ILE A 157 13.66 -15.20 2.18
N ASN A 158 12.43 -15.56 2.59
CA ASN A 158 11.45 -14.61 3.12
C ASN A 158 11.95 -13.91 4.39
N ALA A 159 12.66 -14.60 5.27
CA ALA A 159 13.24 -14.00 6.47
C ALA A 159 14.30 -12.93 6.13
N VAL A 160 15.19 -13.21 5.17
CA VAL A 160 16.20 -12.25 4.68
C VAL A 160 15.49 -11.04 4.06
N LEU A 161 14.47 -11.25 3.24
CA LEU A 161 13.73 -10.16 2.60
C LEU A 161 13.00 -9.30 3.62
N ARG A 162 12.27 -9.90 4.58
CA ARG A 162 11.60 -9.13 5.64
C ARG A 162 12.56 -8.25 6.41
N LYS A 163 13.71 -8.81 6.82
CA LYS A 163 14.74 -8.03 7.52
C LYS A 163 15.29 -6.88 6.67
N ALA A 164 15.53 -7.11 5.39
CA ALA A 164 16.05 -6.09 4.48
C ALA A 164 15.05 -4.97 4.17
N PHE A 165 13.75 -5.23 4.37
CA PHE A 165 12.66 -4.27 4.19
C PHE A 165 12.25 -3.56 5.49
N GLU A 166 12.80 -3.93 6.65
CA GLU A 166 12.51 -3.23 7.91
C GLU A 166 12.88 -1.76 7.79
N TYR A 167 11.86 -0.90 7.78
CA TYR A 167 12.03 0.53 7.58
C TYR A 167 10.92 1.35 8.25
N ASP A 168 11.26 2.56 8.68
CA ASP A 168 10.37 3.52 9.31
C ASP A 168 10.85 4.94 8.99
N ASP A 169 10.06 5.69 8.24
CA ASP A 169 10.40 7.04 7.79
C ASP A 169 10.44 8.07 8.94
N TYR A 170 9.60 7.91 9.97
CA TYR A 170 9.63 8.78 11.15
C TYR A 170 10.86 8.52 12.02
N ARG A 171 11.30 7.26 12.12
CA ARG A 171 12.56 6.93 12.79
C ARG A 171 13.75 7.48 12.02
N TYR A 172 13.74 7.37 10.69
CA TYR A 172 14.72 8.02 9.83
C TYR A 172 14.77 9.53 10.05
N GLN A 173 13.61 10.22 10.14
CA GLN A 173 13.56 11.65 10.43
C GLN A 173 14.27 11.99 11.73
N LYS A 174 13.99 11.24 12.79
CA LYS A 174 14.59 11.42 14.11
C LYS A 174 16.10 11.21 14.09
N GLU A 175 16.57 10.14 13.43
CA GLU A 175 18.00 9.81 13.32
C GLU A 175 18.77 10.83 12.48
N ALA A 176 18.18 11.29 11.37
CA ALA A 176 18.78 12.30 10.49
C ALA A 176 18.66 13.74 11.03
N GLY A 177 17.80 13.98 12.03
CA GLY A 177 17.69 15.24 12.74
C GLY A 177 17.10 16.41 11.95
N PHE A 178 16.33 16.13 10.87
CA PHE A 178 15.68 17.19 10.09
C PHE A 178 14.26 17.51 10.57
N LEU A 179 13.84 18.76 10.36
CA LEU A 179 12.54 19.27 10.77
C LEU A 179 11.62 19.49 9.57
N ILE A 180 10.35 19.15 9.72
CA ILE A 180 9.28 19.43 8.76
C ILE A 180 8.46 20.60 9.29
N THR A 181 8.74 21.80 8.78
CA THR A 181 8.18 23.06 9.29
C THR A 181 6.87 23.47 8.61
N GLU A 182 6.43 22.74 7.60
CA GLU A 182 5.22 23.04 6.83
C GLU A 182 3.98 23.09 7.76
N SER A 183 3.25 24.19 7.66
CA SER A 183 2.06 24.44 8.48
C SER A 183 0.89 23.48 8.21
N TYR A 184 0.94 22.72 7.14
CA TYR A 184 -0.07 21.73 6.73
C TYR A 184 0.37 20.26 6.98
N ARG A 185 1.41 20.03 7.80
CA ARG A 185 2.05 18.70 7.96
C ARG A 185 1.13 17.61 8.53
N ALA A 186 0.07 17.97 9.27
CA ALA A 186 -0.90 17.00 9.75
C ALA A 186 -2.15 16.84 8.86
N GLU A 187 -2.36 17.73 7.87
CA GLU A 187 -3.58 17.68 7.05
C GLU A 187 -3.70 16.35 6.29
N GLY A 188 -4.84 15.68 6.44
CA GLY A 188 -5.12 14.36 5.88
C GLY A 188 -4.73 13.18 6.77
N LEU A 189 -3.92 13.37 7.83
CA LEU A 189 -3.46 12.30 8.71
C LEU A 189 -4.61 11.52 9.37
N HIS A 190 -5.76 12.16 9.58
CA HIS A 190 -6.98 11.53 10.12
C HIS A 190 -7.55 10.40 9.24
N LYS A 191 -7.22 10.35 7.95
CA LYS A 191 -7.62 9.27 7.04
C LYS A 191 -6.90 7.95 7.39
N VAL A 192 -5.68 8.08 7.90
CA VAL A 192 -4.84 6.97 8.34
C VAL A 192 -5.08 6.66 9.82
N LEU A 193 -5.12 7.69 10.67
CA LEU A 193 -5.39 7.60 12.10
C LEU A 193 -6.87 7.90 12.35
N TYR A 194 -7.74 6.95 11.98
CA TYR A 194 -9.20 7.12 11.93
C TYR A 194 -9.90 6.88 13.26
N GLN A 195 -9.22 6.21 14.22
CA GLN A 195 -9.77 5.87 15.54
C GLN A 195 -9.09 6.68 16.63
N CYS A 196 -9.88 7.34 17.46
CA CYS A 196 -9.38 8.12 18.59
C CYS A 196 -8.85 7.18 19.69
N PRO A 197 -7.59 7.33 20.16
CA PRO A 197 -7.06 6.47 21.20
C PRO A 197 -7.60 6.83 22.59
N HIS A 198 -8.15 8.02 22.77
CA HIS A 198 -8.69 8.49 24.03
C HIS A 198 -10.11 7.98 24.29
N CYS A 199 -11.03 8.17 23.35
CA CYS A 199 -12.44 7.79 23.53
C CYS A 199 -12.86 6.55 22.72
N LEU A 200 -11.94 5.95 21.96
CA LEU A 200 -12.10 4.76 21.12
C LEU A 200 -13.07 4.92 19.93
N THR A 201 -13.65 6.12 19.75
CA THR A 201 -14.58 6.39 18.64
C THR A 201 -13.86 6.32 17.30
N GLU A 202 -14.46 5.63 16.34
CA GLU A 202 -13.96 5.50 14.97
C GLU A 202 -14.57 6.55 14.03
N SER A 203 -13.85 6.88 12.96
CA SER A 203 -14.31 7.74 11.85
C SER A 203 -14.75 9.17 12.25
N LYS A 204 -14.36 9.61 13.45
CA LYS A 204 -14.58 10.98 13.97
C LYS A 204 -13.27 11.75 14.16
N MET A 205 -12.19 11.23 13.61
CA MET A 205 -10.92 11.96 13.55
C MET A 205 -10.95 12.94 12.39
N ASN A 206 -10.36 14.11 12.60
CA ASN A 206 -10.15 15.14 11.58
C ASN A 206 -8.77 15.78 11.78
N SER A 207 -8.27 16.51 10.78
CA SER A 207 -6.96 17.17 10.88
C SER A 207 -6.96 18.50 10.13
N LYS A 208 -6.26 19.49 10.68
CA LYS A 208 -6.10 20.82 10.08
C LYS A 208 -4.76 21.41 10.48
N GLY A 209 -4.03 21.91 9.49
CA GLY A 209 -2.75 22.55 9.77
C GLY A 209 -1.73 21.55 10.32
N THR A 210 -1.33 21.74 11.58
CA THR A 210 -0.37 20.89 12.28
C THR A 210 -1.02 19.92 13.27
N GLU A 211 -2.35 19.92 13.35
CA GLU A 211 -3.09 19.18 14.37
C GLU A 211 -3.95 18.07 13.78
N ILE A 212 -4.04 16.99 14.54
CA ILE A 212 -5.07 15.94 14.40
C ILE A 212 -5.95 15.97 15.65
N PHE A 213 -7.27 15.78 15.49
CA PHE A 213 -8.21 15.90 16.60
C PHE A 213 -9.43 15.01 16.41
N CYS A 214 -10.07 14.67 17.53
CA CYS A 214 -11.31 13.91 17.56
C CYS A 214 -12.51 14.86 17.67
N GLU A 215 -13.42 14.81 16.70
CA GLU A 215 -14.66 15.61 16.70
C GLU A 215 -15.68 15.13 17.74
N HIS A 216 -15.52 13.90 18.28
CA HIS A 216 -16.43 13.35 19.29
C HIS A 216 -16.06 13.82 20.70
N CYS A 217 -14.80 13.67 21.12
CA CYS A 217 -14.38 14.02 22.50
C CYS A 217 -13.59 15.34 22.59
N GLY A 218 -13.25 15.96 21.46
CA GLY A 218 -12.54 17.23 21.41
C GLY A 218 -11.02 17.14 21.63
N LYS A 219 -10.46 15.96 21.98
CA LYS A 219 -9.03 15.82 22.22
C LYS A 219 -8.20 16.07 20.96
N ARG A 220 -7.06 16.74 21.12
CA ARG A 220 -6.21 17.24 20.03
C ARG A 220 -4.76 16.86 20.27
N TRP A 221 -4.05 16.56 19.18
CA TRP A 221 -2.59 16.30 19.16
C TRP A 221 -1.96 17.17 18.08
N ASN A 222 -0.79 17.71 18.38
CA ASN A 222 0.05 18.39 17.41
C ASN A 222 1.04 17.40 16.79
N LEU A 223 1.14 17.36 15.46
CA LEU A 223 2.26 16.73 14.78
C LEU A 223 3.42 17.72 14.79
N ASN A 224 4.43 17.46 15.60
CA ASN A 224 5.59 18.30 15.78
C ASN A 224 6.49 18.31 14.54
N GLU A 225 7.40 19.26 14.45
CA GLU A 225 8.32 19.40 13.31
C GLU A 225 9.30 18.23 13.19
N ASP A 226 9.60 17.57 14.29
CA ASP A 226 10.45 16.36 14.37
C ASP A 226 9.71 15.05 14.05
N GLY A 227 8.42 15.13 13.66
CA GLY A 227 7.57 13.99 13.33
C GLY A 227 6.90 13.30 14.52
N THR A 228 7.15 13.77 15.76
CA THR A 228 6.46 13.25 16.93
C THR A 228 5.06 13.83 17.08
N LEU A 229 4.16 13.10 17.74
CA LEU A 229 2.86 13.61 18.17
C LEU A 229 2.92 14.00 19.65
N SER A 230 2.26 15.09 20.02
CA SER A 230 2.06 15.51 21.40
C SER A 230 0.64 16.00 21.62
N ALA A 231 -0.04 15.50 22.65
CA ALA A 231 -1.35 15.99 23.05
C ALA A 231 -1.25 17.46 23.48
N LEU A 232 -2.21 18.29 23.10
CA LEU A 232 -2.27 19.69 23.55
C LEU A 232 -2.66 19.77 25.03
N GLU A 233 -3.43 18.79 25.51
CA GLU A 233 -3.86 18.68 26.90
C GLU A 233 -3.88 17.22 27.35
N GLY A 234 -3.45 16.96 28.59
CA GLY A 234 -3.44 15.63 29.18
C GLY A 234 -2.34 14.72 28.62
N GLU A 235 -2.58 13.42 28.68
CA GLU A 235 -1.64 12.39 28.25
C GLU A 235 -1.53 12.30 26.73
N THR A 236 -0.33 12.04 26.22
CA THR A 236 -0.06 11.68 24.84
C THR A 236 -0.05 10.16 24.73
N GLU A 237 -1.13 9.58 24.20
CA GLU A 237 -1.30 8.13 24.10
C GLU A 237 -0.27 7.50 23.14
N PHE A 238 0.04 8.20 22.06
CA PHE A 238 1.04 7.81 21.07
C PHE A 238 1.86 9.03 20.63
N SER A 239 3.16 8.99 20.84
CA SER A 239 4.08 10.00 20.32
C SER A 239 4.61 9.68 18.93
N HIS A 240 4.42 8.44 18.44
CA HIS A 240 4.91 7.93 17.17
C HIS A 240 3.74 7.54 16.27
N VAL A 241 3.65 8.12 15.07
CA VAL A 241 2.54 7.90 14.13
C VAL A 241 2.35 6.42 13.79
N PRO A 242 3.39 5.64 13.48
CA PRO A 242 3.25 4.21 13.25
C PRO A 242 2.70 3.41 14.42
N ASP A 243 3.00 3.79 15.68
CA ASP A 243 2.50 3.07 16.85
C ASP A 243 0.98 3.23 16.98
N TRP A 244 0.46 4.45 16.74
CA TRP A 244 -1.00 4.67 16.68
C TRP A 244 -1.64 3.87 15.54
N PHE A 245 -1.02 3.86 14.35
CA PHE A 245 -1.49 3.09 13.22
C PHE A 245 -1.57 1.58 13.53
N HIS A 246 -0.54 1.00 14.13
CA HIS A 246 -0.50 -0.41 14.51
C HIS A 246 -1.44 -0.75 15.66
N TRP A 247 -1.67 0.17 16.59
CA TRP A 247 -2.67 0.03 17.63
C TRP A 247 -4.07 -0.12 17.03
N GLN A 248 -4.45 0.72 16.05
CA GLN A 248 -5.74 0.58 15.35
C GLN A 248 -5.90 -0.78 14.69
N ARG A 249 -4.85 -1.31 14.09
CA ARG A 249 -4.85 -2.67 13.54
C ARG A 249 -5.15 -3.71 14.62
N THR A 250 -4.60 -3.54 15.81
CA THR A 250 -4.90 -4.40 16.96
C THR A 250 -6.36 -4.30 17.39
N GLN A 251 -6.96 -3.10 17.38
CA GLN A 251 -8.39 -2.93 17.67
C GLN A 251 -9.27 -3.68 16.63
N VAL A 252 -8.95 -3.59 15.35
CA VAL A 252 -9.66 -4.34 14.30
C VAL A 252 -9.54 -5.86 14.51
N ARG A 253 -8.34 -6.35 14.86
CA ARG A 253 -8.14 -7.77 15.21
C ARG A 253 -9.04 -8.21 16.37
N LEU A 254 -9.12 -7.40 17.43
CA LEU A 254 -9.99 -7.67 18.58
C LEU A 254 -11.48 -7.68 18.20
N GLN A 255 -11.93 -6.76 17.33
CA GLN A 255 -13.30 -6.77 16.82
C GLN A 255 -13.61 -8.07 16.05
N ILE A 256 -12.66 -8.52 15.21
CA ILE A 256 -12.81 -9.80 14.48
C ILE A 256 -12.86 -10.99 15.45
N GLU A 257 -12.00 -11.00 16.48
CA GLU A 257 -11.93 -12.08 17.47
C GLU A 257 -13.21 -12.20 18.31
N LYS A 258 -13.84 -11.07 18.61
CA LYS A 258 -15.11 -11.01 19.34
C LYS A 258 -16.33 -11.26 18.45
N GLY A 259 -16.19 -11.38 17.14
CA GLY A 259 -17.30 -11.49 16.19
C GLY A 259 -18.08 -10.19 15.99
N GLU A 260 -17.49 -9.04 16.34
CA GLU A 260 -18.11 -7.72 16.25
C GLU A 260 -17.79 -7.01 14.92
N TYR A 261 -16.82 -7.53 14.15
CA TYR A 261 -16.43 -6.90 12.89
C TYR A 261 -17.42 -7.20 11.79
N ARG A 262 -18.02 -6.15 11.26
CA ARG A 262 -18.79 -6.13 10.02
C ARG A 262 -18.73 -4.73 9.43
N PHE A 263 -18.67 -4.65 8.12
CA PHE A 263 -18.80 -3.40 7.35
C PHE A 263 -19.84 -3.58 6.26
N GLU A 264 -20.68 -2.57 6.10
CA GLU A 264 -21.60 -2.46 4.98
C GLU A 264 -21.82 -0.97 4.65
N ASP A 265 -21.87 -0.64 3.37
CA ASP A 265 -22.21 0.72 2.89
C ASP A 265 -22.70 0.65 1.44
N ASP A 266 -23.48 1.63 1.05
CA ASP A 266 -23.74 1.90 -0.35
C ASP A 266 -22.47 2.47 -1.00
N VAL A 267 -22.24 2.11 -2.27
CA VAL A 267 -21.04 2.50 -2.99
C VAL A 267 -21.38 2.96 -4.41
N ASP A 268 -20.57 3.86 -4.94
CA ASP A 268 -20.52 4.13 -6.37
C ASP A 268 -19.38 3.33 -6.99
N ILE A 269 -19.67 2.55 -8.05
CA ILE A 269 -18.80 1.50 -8.55
C ILE A 269 -18.28 1.83 -9.94
N TYR A 270 -16.96 1.68 -10.12
CA TYR A 270 -16.30 1.70 -11.41
C TYR A 270 -15.60 0.37 -11.65
N SER A 271 -15.64 -0.12 -12.90
CA SER A 271 -14.97 -1.33 -13.39
C SER A 271 -13.82 -0.93 -14.31
N GLN A 272 -12.69 -1.65 -14.24
CA GLN A 272 -11.55 -1.50 -15.16
C GLN A 272 -11.16 -2.87 -15.74
N PRO A 273 -11.95 -3.41 -16.67
CA PRO A 273 -11.67 -4.71 -17.29
C PRO A 273 -10.42 -4.67 -18.19
N ARG A 274 -10.08 -3.48 -18.69
CA ARG A 274 -8.91 -3.25 -19.56
C ARG A 274 -8.14 -2.01 -19.12
N ALA A 275 -6.87 -1.97 -19.44
CA ALA A 275 -5.95 -0.89 -19.08
C ALA A 275 -6.33 0.52 -19.61
N PHE A 276 -7.26 0.62 -20.56
CA PHE A 276 -7.51 1.86 -21.31
C PHE A 276 -8.52 2.80 -20.67
N ASN A 277 -9.52 2.27 -19.99
CA ASN A 277 -10.62 3.08 -19.46
C ASN A 277 -11.33 2.43 -18.27
N PHE A 278 -11.91 3.29 -17.45
CA PHE A 278 -12.88 2.90 -16.44
C PHE A 278 -14.29 2.94 -17.02
N ILE A 279 -15.13 2.02 -16.57
CA ILE A 279 -16.56 1.93 -16.89
C ILE A 279 -17.32 2.25 -15.61
N HIS A 280 -18.13 3.30 -15.61
CA HIS A 280 -19.01 3.60 -14.48
C HIS A 280 -20.17 2.60 -14.47
N LEU A 281 -20.23 1.78 -13.44
CA LEU A 281 -21.31 0.79 -13.27
C LEU A 281 -22.53 1.40 -12.56
N GLY A 282 -22.32 2.46 -11.78
CA GLY A 282 -23.35 3.14 -11.00
C GLY A 282 -23.39 2.70 -9.53
N PRO A 283 -24.53 2.97 -8.84
CA PRO A 283 -24.69 2.65 -7.44
C PRO A 283 -24.75 1.15 -7.19
N GLY A 284 -24.25 0.73 -6.05
CA GLY A 284 -24.30 -0.64 -5.57
C GLY A 284 -24.13 -0.70 -4.06
N HIS A 285 -23.91 -1.90 -3.55
CA HIS A 285 -23.74 -2.15 -2.13
C HIS A 285 -22.49 -2.99 -1.90
N LEU A 286 -21.70 -2.61 -0.89
CA LEU A 286 -20.47 -3.28 -0.48
C LEU A 286 -20.62 -3.81 0.95
N THR A 287 -20.34 -5.09 1.14
CA THR A 287 -20.19 -5.68 2.48
C THR A 287 -18.81 -6.29 2.66
N HIS A 288 -18.32 -6.32 3.90
CA HIS A 288 -17.10 -7.01 4.27
C HIS A 288 -17.23 -7.62 5.67
N ASP A 289 -17.13 -8.93 5.74
CA ASP A 289 -17.28 -9.71 6.97
C ASP A 289 -16.34 -10.94 7.01
N PRO A 290 -16.18 -11.62 8.17
CA PRO A 290 -15.28 -12.77 8.30
C PRO A 290 -15.66 -14.00 7.47
N GLU A 291 -16.94 -14.19 7.13
CA GLU A 291 -17.44 -15.39 6.43
C GLU A 291 -17.28 -15.22 4.92
N ASN A 292 -17.77 -14.11 4.39
CA ASN A 292 -17.89 -13.87 2.97
C ASN A 292 -16.69 -13.13 2.38
N GLY A 293 -15.91 -12.43 3.22
CA GLY A 293 -14.96 -11.43 2.76
C GLY A 293 -15.69 -10.25 2.14
N PHE A 294 -15.20 -9.73 1.03
CA PHE A 294 -15.89 -8.69 0.28
C PHE A 294 -16.98 -9.26 -0.62
N VAL A 295 -18.14 -8.61 -0.58
CA VAL A 295 -19.22 -8.81 -1.54
C VAL A 295 -19.66 -7.47 -2.08
N ILE A 296 -19.61 -7.31 -3.40
CA ILE A 296 -20.12 -6.14 -4.13
C ILE A 296 -21.35 -6.61 -4.91
N THR A 297 -22.45 -5.89 -4.77
CA THR A 297 -23.66 -6.10 -5.58
C THR A 297 -24.07 -4.79 -6.23
N GLY A 298 -24.68 -4.88 -7.40
CA GLY A 298 -25.16 -3.72 -8.14
C GLY A 298 -25.98 -4.13 -9.34
N HIS A 299 -26.48 -3.11 -10.07
CA HIS A 299 -27.25 -3.29 -11.29
C HIS A 299 -26.64 -2.45 -12.40
N HIS A 300 -26.34 -3.07 -13.55
CA HIS A 300 -25.78 -2.36 -14.71
C HIS A 300 -26.39 -2.87 -16.00
N ARG A 301 -26.87 -1.96 -16.86
CA ARG A 301 -27.45 -2.27 -18.20
C ARG A 301 -28.54 -3.35 -18.17
N GLY A 302 -29.42 -3.30 -17.16
CA GLY A 302 -30.54 -4.22 -17.04
C GLY A 302 -30.19 -5.58 -16.43
N GLN A 303 -28.98 -5.75 -15.88
CA GLN A 303 -28.52 -6.99 -15.26
C GLN A 303 -27.97 -6.74 -13.86
N ASP A 304 -28.36 -7.59 -12.91
CA ASP A 304 -27.76 -7.63 -11.59
C ASP A 304 -26.39 -8.32 -11.65
N PHE A 305 -25.44 -7.80 -10.87
CA PHE A 305 -24.15 -8.45 -10.72
C PHE A 305 -23.79 -8.63 -9.25
N ARG A 306 -23.00 -9.67 -8.96
CA ARG A 306 -22.44 -9.95 -7.66
C ARG A 306 -20.99 -10.39 -7.82
N ILE A 307 -20.09 -9.71 -7.11
CA ILE A 307 -18.67 -10.01 -7.07
C ILE A 307 -18.33 -10.38 -5.63
N GLN A 308 -17.58 -11.45 -5.44
CA GLN A 308 -17.14 -11.88 -4.12
C GLN A 308 -15.65 -12.16 -4.11
N ARG A 309 -15.00 -11.73 -3.04
CA ARG A 309 -13.60 -12.02 -2.74
C ARG A 309 -13.52 -12.53 -1.31
N THR A 310 -13.37 -13.82 -1.13
CA THR A 310 -13.29 -14.46 0.19
C THR A 310 -12.04 -14.04 0.95
N PRO A 311 -11.99 -14.16 2.30
CA PRO A 311 -10.80 -13.84 3.08
C PRO A 311 -9.54 -14.55 2.59
N LYS A 312 -9.65 -15.80 2.15
CA LYS A 312 -8.52 -16.60 1.63
C LYS A 312 -7.98 -16.08 0.29
N GLN A 313 -8.81 -15.42 -0.50
CA GLN A 313 -8.43 -14.89 -1.82
C GLN A 313 -7.81 -13.50 -1.75
N ASN A 314 -7.90 -12.81 -0.62
CA ASN A 314 -7.53 -11.41 -0.47
C ASN A 314 -6.51 -11.23 0.65
N ASN A 315 -5.22 -11.32 0.32
CA ASN A 315 -4.15 -11.16 1.31
C ASN A 315 -3.93 -9.71 1.76
N SER A 316 -4.42 -8.74 0.99
CA SER A 316 -4.45 -7.31 1.32
C SER A 316 -5.49 -6.60 0.46
N LEU A 317 -5.67 -5.30 0.68
CA LEU A 317 -6.63 -4.45 -0.03
C LEU A 317 -5.90 -3.26 -0.65
N HIS A 318 -6.22 -2.96 -1.90
CA HIS A 318 -5.81 -1.71 -2.52
C HIS A 318 -6.75 -0.59 -2.07
N ILE A 319 -6.20 0.40 -1.40
CA ILE A 319 -6.91 1.59 -0.94
C ILE A 319 -6.28 2.82 -1.56
N GLU A 320 -7.08 3.84 -1.78
CA GLU A 320 -6.63 5.14 -2.25
C GLU A 320 -7.23 6.26 -1.39
N TYR A 321 -6.44 7.28 -1.14
CA TYR A 321 -6.89 8.53 -0.55
C TYR A 321 -6.90 9.60 -1.64
N ASP A 322 -8.05 10.32 -1.78
CA ASP A 322 -8.22 11.35 -2.82
C ASP A 322 -7.83 10.86 -4.23
N TYR A 323 -8.36 9.71 -4.65
CA TYR A 323 -7.96 9.03 -5.88
C TYR A 323 -7.96 9.92 -7.12
N CYS A 324 -6.81 10.07 -7.75
CA CYS A 324 -6.60 11.10 -8.77
C CYS A 324 -7.12 10.76 -10.18
N TYR A 325 -7.39 9.48 -10.47
CA TYR A 325 -7.81 9.07 -11.82
C TYR A 325 -9.30 9.19 -12.08
N LEU A 326 -10.14 9.11 -11.03
CA LEU A 326 -11.60 9.17 -11.14
C LEU A 326 -12.15 10.36 -10.36
N ARG A 327 -12.25 10.25 -9.05
CA ARG A 327 -12.77 11.29 -8.15
C ARG A 327 -11.79 11.51 -7.00
N PRO A 328 -11.61 12.76 -6.52
CA PRO A 328 -10.73 13.05 -5.39
C PRO A 328 -11.40 12.66 -4.06
N GLU A 329 -11.77 11.40 -3.94
CA GLU A 329 -12.37 10.77 -2.77
C GLU A 329 -11.64 9.49 -2.42
N ASP A 330 -11.78 9.06 -1.15
CA ASP A 330 -11.17 7.82 -0.67
C ASP A 330 -11.96 6.62 -1.22
N CYS A 331 -11.25 5.60 -1.68
CA CYS A 331 -11.88 4.42 -2.26
C CYS A 331 -11.10 3.13 -1.96
N VAL A 332 -11.76 2.01 -2.19
CA VAL A 332 -11.14 0.69 -2.21
C VAL A 332 -11.20 0.10 -3.61
N GLU A 333 -10.18 -0.65 -3.99
CA GLU A 333 -10.16 -1.42 -5.23
C GLU A 333 -10.09 -2.91 -4.92
N LEU A 334 -11.01 -3.66 -5.53
CA LEU A 334 -11.09 -5.10 -5.47
C LEU A 334 -10.86 -5.67 -6.86
N SER A 335 -9.78 -6.44 -7.02
CA SER A 335 -9.45 -7.05 -8.30
C SER A 335 -9.84 -8.54 -8.33
N THR A 336 -10.34 -8.95 -9.49
CA THR A 336 -10.46 -10.35 -9.92
C THR A 336 -9.37 -10.65 -10.96
N GLU A 337 -9.38 -11.83 -11.55
CA GLU A 337 -8.45 -12.16 -12.64
C GLU A 337 -8.70 -11.28 -13.88
N ASP A 338 -9.98 -10.94 -14.16
CA ASP A 338 -10.40 -10.28 -15.39
C ASP A 338 -10.74 -8.79 -15.22
N ASP A 339 -11.01 -8.32 -13.98
CA ASP A 339 -11.52 -6.97 -13.75
C ASP A 339 -10.99 -6.38 -12.43
N SER A 340 -11.02 -5.06 -12.31
CA SER A 340 -10.76 -4.31 -11.07
C SER A 340 -11.92 -3.37 -10.79
N PHE A 341 -12.48 -3.46 -9.58
CA PHE A 341 -13.65 -2.70 -9.15
C PHE A 341 -13.25 -1.64 -8.13
N THR A 342 -13.36 -0.38 -8.51
CA THR A 342 -13.14 0.76 -7.60
C THR A 342 -14.47 1.14 -6.99
N CYS A 343 -14.56 1.08 -5.65
CA CYS A 343 -15.75 1.35 -4.87
C CYS A 343 -15.54 2.58 -3.98
N TYR A 344 -16.40 3.57 -4.12
CA TYR A 344 -16.43 4.78 -3.30
C TYR A 344 -17.53 4.66 -2.24
N PRO A 345 -17.22 4.54 -0.93
CA PRO A 345 -18.22 4.51 0.13
C PRO A 345 -19.05 5.78 0.15
N ALA A 346 -20.37 5.64 0.18
CA ALA A 346 -21.29 6.78 0.08
C ALA A 346 -21.49 7.49 1.43
N ASN A 347 -21.63 6.73 2.50
CA ASN A 347 -22.00 7.22 3.84
C ASN A 347 -20.82 7.20 4.81
N ALA A 348 -20.03 6.12 4.80
CA ALA A 348 -18.91 5.94 5.70
C ALA A 348 -17.70 6.79 5.28
N LYS A 349 -17.11 7.53 6.22
CA LYS A 349 -15.91 8.34 6.01
C LYS A 349 -14.72 7.78 6.77
N ASN A 350 -13.49 7.99 6.25
CA ASN A 350 -12.24 7.55 6.87
C ASN A 350 -12.20 6.03 7.19
N VAL A 351 -12.80 5.18 6.33
CA VAL A 351 -12.96 3.74 6.58
C VAL A 351 -11.98 2.86 5.81
N VAL A 352 -11.36 3.39 4.75
CA VAL A 352 -10.53 2.57 3.85
C VAL A 352 -9.33 1.94 4.57
N THR A 353 -8.73 2.65 5.54
CA THR A 353 -7.67 2.12 6.40
C THR A 353 -8.15 0.93 7.25
N LYS A 354 -9.35 1.05 7.86
CA LYS A 354 -9.96 -0.04 8.64
C LYS A 354 -10.22 -1.27 7.77
N LEU A 355 -10.76 -1.06 6.57
CA LEU A 355 -11.02 -2.15 5.62
C LEU A 355 -9.72 -2.86 5.20
N ALA A 356 -8.64 -2.12 5.00
CA ALA A 356 -7.33 -2.72 4.70
C ALA A 356 -6.82 -3.58 5.86
N PHE A 357 -6.91 -3.09 7.11
CA PHE A 357 -6.54 -3.88 8.28
C PHE A 357 -7.38 -5.15 8.42
N ALA A 358 -8.70 -5.02 8.30
CA ALA A 358 -9.60 -6.16 8.42
C ALA A 358 -9.32 -7.22 7.36
N THR A 359 -9.07 -6.80 6.11
CA THR A 359 -8.70 -7.73 5.03
C THR A 359 -7.48 -8.55 5.38
N GLU A 360 -6.41 -7.90 5.85
CA GLU A 360 -5.16 -8.57 6.21
C GLU A 360 -5.32 -9.49 7.43
N GLU A 361 -6.04 -9.04 8.47
CA GLU A 361 -6.28 -9.85 9.68
C GLU A 361 -7.16 -11.08 9.37
N LEU A 362 -8.17 -10.93 8.52
CA LEU A 362 -9.01 -12.04 8.07
C LEU A 362 -8.21 -13.05 7.23
N PHE A 363 -7.37 -12.57 6.31
CA PHE A 363 -6.48 -13.45 5.54
C PHE A 363 -5.54 -14.23 6.44
N LEU A 364 -4.86 -13.58 7.39
CA LEU A 364 -3.93 -14.24 8.33
C LEU A 364 -4.61 -15.33 9.17
N ARG A 365 -5.88 -15.20 9.49
CA ARG A 365 -6.66 -16.24 10.15
C ARG A 365 -6.89 -17.47 9.29
N THR A 366 -6.97 -17.30 7.97
CA THR A 366 -7.12 -18.45 7.04
C THR A 366 -5.83 -19.25 6.85
N GLN A 367 -4.69 -18.73 7.34
CA GLN A 367 -3.38 -19.39 7.24
C GLN A 367 -3.04 -20.23 8.49
N LYS A 368 -3.82 -20.07 9.56
CA LYS A 368 -3.73 -20.88 10.80
C LYS A 368 -4.52 -22.16 10.65
#